data_2d7cdc866e71bb6da70a84867a365284
#
_entry.id   2d7cdc866e71bb6da70a84867a365284
#
_cell.length_a   1.000
_cell.length_b   1.000
_cell.length_c   1.000
_cell.angle_alpha   90.00
_cell.angle_beta   90.00
_cell.angle_gamma   90.00
#
_symmetry.space_group_name_H-M   'P 1'
#
loop_
_entity.id
_entity.type
_entity.pdbx_description
1 polymer ?
#
loop_
_entity_poly.entity_id
_entity_poly.type
_entity_poly.pdbx_seq_one_letter_code
_entity_poly.pdbx_strand_id
1 'polypeptide(L)'
;LFFFTHTPASEMLRSLVGSEMCIRDRLAGGQGTGKTTISSILKIILINYFKLNVFKISIDDFYKTRKDRINLSKRIHPMLLTRGAPGTHDIKMMLDFFKNSKKSKFKKMKLPLFDKSIDDRLPKKKWYEIKKRPDVIILEGWCVGAKAQKNREIKKPINSMEKTTDKQLKWRKFVNHNLQTSYKKLFKQLDSLLYLKASSFNQLRKWRLKQEKKLKIQTKNKKNLKIMDKKDVMNFMQTYQRITENMFKNVPKYASIIMNLNSSHQIKSVIYKK
;
A
#
# COMPACT_ATOMS: atom_id res chain seq x y z
N LEU A 1 4.18 -14.89 8.53
CA LEU A 1 4.65 -16.28 8.83
C LEU A 1 4.70 -16.53 10.33
N PHE A 2 5.12 -15.58 11.15
CA PHE A 2 5.31 -15.73 12.59
C PHE A 2 4.08 -16.18 13.39
N PHE A 3 2.89 -15.90 12.93
CA PHE A 3 1.68 -16.11 13.73
C PHE A 3 0.93 -17.40 13.37
N PHE A 4 1.45 -18.25 12.46
CA PHE A 4 0.55 -19.13 11.72
C PHE A 4 1.08 -20.54 11.42
N THR A 5 2.19 -20.95 12.03
CA THR A 5 2.61 -22.35 12.01
C THR A 5 2.34 -22.96 13.37
N HIS A 6 1.97 -24.23 13.41
CA HIS A 6 1.76 -25.01 14.64
C HIS A 6 3.06 -25.31 15.42
N THR A 7 4.19 -24.73 14.99
CA THR A 7 5.47 -24.82 15.72
C THR A 7 5.47 -23.79 16.85
N PRO A 8 5.96 -24.14 18.05
CA PRO A 8 6.07 -23.22 19.15
C PRO A 8 6.85 -21.96 18.76
N ALA A 9 6.36 -20.79 19.14
CA ALA A 9 6.97 -19.49 18.81
C ALA A 9 8.48 -19.44 19.15
N SER A 10 8.92 -20.21 20.16
CA SER A 10 10.31 -20.34 20.57
C SER A 10 11.20 -21.06 19.55
N GLU A 11 10.70 -22.09 18.86
CA GLU A 11 11.47 -22.82 17.82
C GLU A 11 11.55 -22.03 16.53
N MET A 12 10.46 -21.36 16.16
CA MET A 12 10.48 -20.42 15.03
C MET A 12 11.44 -19.25 15.25
N LEU A 13 11.48 -18.70 16.46
CA LEU A 13 12.44 -17.64 16.82
C LEU A 13 13.89 -18.14 16.76
N ARG A 14 14.17 -19.38 17.22
CA ARG A 14 15.53 -19.96 17.13
C ARG A 14 15.96 -20.18 15.68
N SER A 15 15.08 -20.63 14.80
CA SER A 15 15.39 -20.78 13.36
C SER A 15 15.60 -19.45 12.65
N LEU A 16 15.01 -18.34 13.15
CA LEU A 16 15.13 -17.00 12.60
C LEU A 16 16.27 -16.18 13.20
N VAL A 17 16.60 -16.40 14.48
CA VAL A 17 17.77 -15.77 15.14
C VAL A 17 19.08 -16.32 14.59
N GLY A 18 19.08 -17.53 14.01
CA GLY A 18 20.23 -18.10 13.30
C GLY A 18 20.30 -17.78 11.80
N SER A 19 19.26 -17.21 11.20
CA SER A 19 19.25 -16.87 9.78
C SER A 19 19.52 -15.37 9.61
N GLU A 20 20.51 -15.00 8.83
CA GLU A 20 20.79 -13.63 8.42
C GLU A 20 19.66 -13.00 7.55
N MET A 21 18.47 -13.58 7.54
CA MET A 21 17.38 -13.18 6.65
C MET A 21 16.48 -12.13 7.27
N CYS A 22 16.35 -10.98 6.61
CA CYS A 22 15.35 -9.98 6.89
C CYS A 22 13.99 -10.45 6.30
N ILE A 23 12.97 -10.61 7.16
CA ILE A 23 11.60 -10.93 6.74
C ILE A 23 10.95 -9.67 6.14
N ARG A 24 10.30 -9.82 4.99
CA ARG A 24 9.70 -8.70 4.25
C ARG A 24 8.27 -9.02 3.89
N ASP A 25 7.36 -8.59 4.75
CA ASP A 25 5.95 -8.88 4.61
C ASP A 25 5.17 -7.72 3.99
N ARG A 26 4.09 -8.09 3.31
CA ARG A 26 3.15 -7.17 2.70
C ARG A 26 1.85 -7.15 3.48
N LEU A 27 1.35 -5.93 3.74
CA LEU A 27 0.01 -5.73 4.26
C LEU A 27 -0.82 -4.95 3.23
N ALA A 28 -1.73 -5.62 2.58
CA ALA A 28 -2.59 -5.06 1.56
C ALA A 28 -4.03 -4.91 2.04
N GLY A 29 -4.75 -3.99 1.43
CA GLY A 29 -6.18 -3.78 1.67
C GLY A 29 -6.66 -2.45 1.11
N GLY A 30 -7.92 -2.33 0.77
CA GLY A 30 -8.50 -1.10 0.26
C GLY A 30 -8.38 0.07 1.22
N GLN A 31 -8.77 1.23 0.76
CA GLN A 31 -8.79 2.43 1.62
C GLN A 31 -9.79 2.26 2.77
N GLY A 32 -9.40 2.68 3.96
CA GLY A 32 -10.26 2.57 5.14
C GLY A 32 -10.33 1.18 5.79
N THR A 33 -9.58 0.17 5.33
CA THR A 33 -9.58 -1.18 5.93
C THR A 33 -8.79 -1.31 7.24
N GLY A 34 -8.13 -0.24 7.71
CA GLY A 34 -7.36 -0.30 8.95
C GLY A 34 -5.92 -0.83 8.81
N LYS A 35 -5.36 -0.87 7.59
CA LYS A 35 -3.96 -1.31 7.35
C LYS A 35 -2.95 -0.69 8.31
N THR A 36 -2.95 0.62 8.42
CA THR A 36 -2.00 1.36 9.26
C THR A 36 -2.13 1.00 10.74
N THR A 37 -3.34 0.74 11.21
CA THR A 37 -3.60 0.28 12.58
C THR A 37 -3.04 -1.12 12.78
N ILE A 38 -3.37 -2.06 11.91
CA ILE A 38 -2.90 -3.47 12.00
C ILE A 38 -1.36 -3.52 11.89
N SER A 39 -0.76 -2.80 10.94
CA SER A 39 0.70 -2.77 10.80
C SER A 39 1.40 -2.14 12.01
N SER A 40 0.77 -1.16 12.66
CA SER A 40 1.31 -0.57 13.89
C SER A 40 1.22 -1.53 15.07
N ILE A 41 0.10 -2.24 15.23
CA ILE A 41 -0.07 -3.26 16.27
C ILE A 41 0.95 -4.40 16.07
N LEU A 42 1.09 -4.90 14.83
CA LEU A 42 2.08 -5.92 14.51
C LEU A 42 3.50 -5.46 14.83
N LYS A 43 3.85 -4.21 14.47
CA LYS A 43 5.16 -3.63 14.81
C LYS A 43 5.38 -3.62 16.33
N ILE A 44 4.41 -3.18 17.12
CA ILE A 44 4.51 -3.11 18.59
C ILE A 44 4.72 -4.51 19.18
N ILE A 45 3.96 -5.49 18.74
CA ILE A 45 4.09 -6.88 19.19
C ILE A 45 5.49 -7.42 18.86
N LEU A 46 5.93 -7.28 17.61
CA LEU A 46 7.22 -7.78 17.16
C LEU A 46 8.40 -7.15 17.92
N ILE A 47 8.33 -5.85 18.23
CA ILE A 47 9.37 -5.15 18.98
C ILE A 47 9.34 -5.54 20.45
N ASN A 48 8.17 -5.47 21.11
CA ASN A 48 8.10 -5.59 22.57
C ASN A 48 8.17 -7.04 23.03
N TYR A 49 7.50 -7.94 22.31
CA TYR A 49 7.43 -9.34 22.69
C TYR A 49 8.58 -10.17 22.11
N PHE A 50 8.89 -9.97 20.81
CA PHE A 50 9.91 -10.74 20.11
C PHE A 50 11.28 -10.05 20.02
N LYS A 51 11.43 -8.83 20.54
CA LYS A 51 12.69 -8.05 20.56
C LYS A 51 13.31 -7.82 19.17
N LEU A 52 12.50 -7.82 18.12
CA LEU A 52 12.94 -7.67 16.74
C LEU A 52 13.07 -6.19 16.35
N ASN A 53 14.02 -5.88 15.49
CA ASN A 53 14.15 -4.56 14.85
C ASN A 53 13.19 -4.48 13.66
N VAL A 54 12.01 -3.87 13.86
CA VAL A 54 10.93 -3.83 12.88
C VAL A 54 10.81 -2.48 12.20
N PHE A 55 10.87 -2.48 10.88
CA PHE A 55 10.67 -1.28 10.09
C PHE A 55 9.34 -1.35 9.31
N LYS A 56 8.42 -0.43 9.62
CA LYS A 56 7.14 -0.28 8.91
C LYS A 56 7.25 0.82 7.85
N ILE A 57 6.86 0.51 6.63
CA ILE A 57 6.89 1.40 5.47
C ILE A 57 5.50 1.48 4.85
N SER A 58 5.04 2.68 4.54
CA SER A 58 3.88 2.87 3.67
C SER A 58 4.34 3.10 2.23
N ILE A 59 3.69 2.45 1.26
CA ILE A 59 3.92 2.77 -0.15
C ILE A 59 3.62 4.24 -0.46
N ASP A 60 2.69 4.84 0.30
CA ASP A 60 2.28 6.24 0.17
C ASP A 60 3.42 7.23 0.48
N ASP A 61 4.41 6.85 1.31
CA ASP A 61 5.58 7.69 1.58
C ASP A 61 6.50 7.84 0.35
N PHE A 62 6.37 6.94 -0.62
CA PHE A 62 7.17 6.92 -1.84
C PHE A 62 6.48 7.58 -3.04
N TYR A 63 5.41 8.33 -2.87
CA TYR A 63 4.88 9.08 -4.00
C TYR A 63 5.96 9.95 -4.64
N LYS A 64 5.93 10.03 -5.95
CA LYS A 64 6.75 10.96 -6.72
C LYS A 64 6.47 12.40 -6.27
N THR A 65 7.48 13.28 -6.41
CA THR A 65 7.29 14.70 -6.11
C THR A 65 6.15 15.29 -6.93
N ARG A 66 5.58 16.40 -6.47
CA ARG A 66 4.55 17.12 -7.25
C ARG A 66 5.07 17.51 -8.63
N LYS A 67 6.33 17.97 -8.73
CA LYS A 67 7.00 18.28 -10.01
C LYS A 67 7.01 17.08 -10.95
N ASP A 68 7.40 15.89 -10.46
CA ASP A 68 7.43 14.68 -11.27
C ASP A 68 6.03 14.26 -11.73
N ARG A 69 5.02 14.39 -10.87
CA ARG A 69 3.62 14.10 -11.22
C ARG A 69 3.05 15.09 -12.24
N ILE A 70 3.43 16.37 -12.16
CA ILE A 70 3.10 17.37 -13.21
C ILE A 70 3.70 16.94 -14.55
N ASN A 71 4.96 16.52 -14.58
CA ASN A 71 5.62 16.05 -15.80
C ASN A 71 4.93 14.79 -16.36
N LEU A 72 4.57 13.83 -15.49
CA LEU A 72 3.80 12.64 -15.88
C LEU A 72 2.42 13.02 -16.45
N SER A 73 1.75 13.98 -15.82
CA SER A 73 0.41 14.40 -16.26
C SER A 73 0.41 15.04 -17.63
N LYS A 74 1.41 15.87 -17.92
CA LYS A 74 1.58 16.50 -19.25
C LYS A 74 1.97 15.49 -20.33
N ARG A 75 2.88 14.56 -20.01
CA ARG A 75 3.45 13.62 -21.00
C ARG A 75 2.53 12.43 -21.29
N ILE A 76 1.77 11.96 -20.33
CA ILE A 76 1.03 10.70 -20.43
C ILE A 76 -0.48 10.92 -20.30
N HIS A 77 -0.94 11.39 -19.14
CA HIS A 77 -2.36 11.57 -18.88
C HIS A 77 -2.63 12.49 -17.67
N PRO A 78 -3.55 13.48 -17.75
CA PRO A 78 -3.85 14.43 -16.68
C PRO A 78 -4.15 13.79 -15.31
N MET A 79 -4.79 12.63 -15.28
CA MET A 79 -5.09 11.90 -14.04
C MET A 79 -3.84 11.48 -13.24
N LEU A 80 -2.65 11.51 -13.82
CA LEU A 80 -1.38 11.19 -13.12
C LEU A 80 -0.85 12.36 -12.28
N LEU A 81 -1.46 13.52 -12.35
CA LEU A 81 -1.22 14.61 -11.40
C LEU A 81 -1.64 14.21 -10.00
N THR A 82 -2.78 13.52 -9.88
CA THR A 82 -3.27 12.99 -8.60
C THR A 82 -2.44 11.79 -8.18
N ARG A 83 -1.92 11.82 -6.95
CA ARG A 83 -1.23 10.68 -6.33
C ARG A 83 -2.18 9.51 -6.12
N GLY A 84 -1.65 8.30 -6.07
CA GLY A 84 -2.40 7.08 -5.74
C GLY A 84 -2.18 5.95 -6.72
N ALA A 85 -2.41 6.18 -8.01
CA ALA A 85 -2.32 5.14 -9.03
C ALA A 85 -0.89 4.56 -9.17
N PRO A 86 -0.75 3.26 -9.48
CA PRO A 86 0.54 2.68 -9.86
C PRO A 86 1.21 3.47 -10.99
N GLY A 87 2.50 3.77 -10.79
CA GLY A 87 3.28 4.68 -11.64
C GLY A 87 3.49 6.07 -11.02
N THR A 88 2.72 6.43 -9.97
CA THR A 88 2.92 7.66 -9.20
C THR A 88 3.82 7.50 -7.97
N HIS A 89 4.35 6.29 -7.73
CA HIS A 89 5.33 6.01 -6.67
C HIS A 89 6.75 5.87 -7.25
N ASP A 90 7.74 6.14 -6.42
CA ASP A 90 9.15 5.94 -6.73
C ASP A 90 9.57 4.50 -6.39
N ILE A 91 9.23 3.58 -7.27
CA ILE A 91 9.51 2.15 -7.09
C ILE A 91 11.02 1.87 -7.11
N LYS A 92 11.81 2.67 -7.82
CA LYS A 92 13.27 2.51 -7.84
C LYS A 92 13.85 2.67 -6.42
N MET A 93 13.48 3.73 -5.73
CA MET A 93 13.94 3.98 -4.36
C MET A 93 13.53 2.86 -3.39
N MET A 94 12.33 2.31 -3.55
CA MET A 94 11.89 1.14 -2.77
C MET A 94 12.72 -0.10 -3.08
N LEU A 95 12.99 -0.39 -4.36
CA LEU A 95 13.83 -1.51 -4.77
C LEU A 95 15.25 -1.38 -4.22
N ASP A 96 15.84 -0.18 -4.22
CA ASP A 96 17.17 0.09 -3.67
C ASP A 96 17.19 -0.19 -2.15
N PHE A 97 16.13 0.19 -1.43
CA PHE A 97 15.99 -0.14 -0.01
C PHE A 97 15.93 -1.65 0.23
N PHE A 98 15.04 -2.36 -0.46
CA PHE A 98 14.93 -3.81 -0.31
C PHE A 98 16.19 -4.56 -0.73
N LYS A 99 16.89 -4.09 -1.76
CA LYS A 99 18.20 -4.62 -2.15
C LYS A 99 19.26 -4.42 -1.05
N ASN A 100 19.25 -3.24 -0.43
CA ASN A 100 20.18 -2.94 0.66
C ASN A 100 19.87 -3.76 1.93
N SER A 101 18.60 -3.99 2.24
CA SER A 101 18.19 -4.78 3.42
C SER A 101 18.60 -6.26 3.35
N LYS A 102 18.93 -6.77 2.15
CA LYS A 102 19.41 -8.14 1.93
C LYS A 102 20.93 -8.31 2.12
N LYS A 103 21.66 -7.21 2.18
CA LYS A 103 23.13 -7.29 2.29
C LYS A 103 23.56 -7.62 3.71
N SER A 104 24.60 -8.43 3.87
CA SER A 104 25.27 -8.68 5.14
C SER A 104 25.73 -7.36 5.78
N LYS A 105 26.37 -6.51 4.99
CA LYS A 105 26.72 -5.13 5.35
C LYS A 105 25.61 -4.15 4.93
N PHE A 106 24.65 -3.88 5.83
CA PHE A 106 23.61 -2.88 5.60
C PHE A 106 24.22 -1.47 5.57
N LYS A 107 23.95 -0.72 4.51
CA LYS A 107 24.33 0.68 4.43
C LYS A 107 23.20 1.55 4.98
N LYS A 108 23.52 2.39 5.96
CA LYS A 108 22.57 3.39 6.47
C LYS A 108 21.97 4.18 5.31
N MET A 109 20.67 4.44 5.35
CA MET A 109 19.99 5.19 4.29
C MET A 109 18.79 5.96 4.82
N LYS A 110 18.34 6.95 4.06
CA LYS A 110 17.16 7.75 4.35
C LYS A 110 16.02 7.36 3.41
N LEU A 111 14.83 7.18 3.96
CA LEU A 111 13.61 6.94 3.19
C LEU A 111 12.69 8.15 3.22
N PRO A 112 11.97 8.41 2.12
CA PRO A 112 11.14 9.60 2.01
C PRO A 112 9.98 9.57 2.99
N LEU A 113 9.49 10.76 3.28
CA LEU A 113 8.20 11.01 3.91
C LEU A 113 7.38 11.87 2.98
N PHE A 114 6.13 11.49 2.79
CA PHE A 114 5.18 12.25 1.99
C PHE A 114 4.17 12.97 2.87
N ASP A 115 4.07 14.28 2.71
CA ASP A 115 3.06 15.08 3.39
C ASP A 115 1.84 15.27 2.49
N LYS A 116 0.73 14.67 2.90
CA LYS A 116 -0.53 14.72 2.16
C LYS A 116 -1.18 16.10 2.18
N SER A 117 -0.82 16.96 3.15
CA SER A 117 -1.38 18.31 3.30
C SER A 117 -0.85 19.27 2.24
N ILE A 118 0.46 19.18 1.93
CA ILE A 118 1.11 19.96 0.86
C ILE A 118 1.16 19.21 -0.47
N ASP A 119 0.68 17.96 -0.50
CA ASP A 119 0.70 17.06 -1.66
C ASP A 119 2.09 16.87 -2.26
N ASP A 120 3.14 16.81 -1.43
CA ASP A 120 4.52 16.62 -1.87
C ASP A 120 5.37 15.87 -0.84
N ARG A 121 6.58 15.47 -1.27
CA ARG A 121 7.60 14.89 -0.38
C ARG A 121 8.17 15.96 0.55
N LEU A 122 8.39 15.59 1.80
CA LEU A 122 9.15 16.43 2.71
C LEU A 122 10.62 16.57 2.28
N PRO A 123 11.28 17.67 2.67
CA PRO A 123 12.73 17.82 2.44
C PRO A 123 13.53 16.66 3.03
N LYS A 124 14.65 16.31 2.38
CA LYS A 124 15.51 15.15 2.77
C LYS A 124 15.97 15.17 4.24
N LYS A 125 16.10 16.34 4.86
CA LYS A 125 16.42 16.48 6.29
C LYS A 125 15.36 15.89 7.23
N LYS A 126 14.11 15.80 6.77
CA LYS A 126 12.97 15.22 7.51
C LYS A 126 12.71 13.75 7.19
N TRP A 127 13.50 13.13 6.30
CA TRP A 127 13.32 11.74 5.92
C TRP A 127 13.72 10.80 7.04
N TYR A 128 13.08 9.61 7.07
CA TYR A 128 13.44 8.56 8.01
C TYR A 128 14.85 8.04 7.78
N GLU A 129 15.68 8.10 8.80
CA GLU A 129 17.01 7.50 8.75
C GLU A 129 16.97 6.07 9.31
N ILE A 130 17.40 5.10 8.50
CA ILE A 130 17.55 3.71 8.90
C ILE A 130 19.03 3.45 9.09
N LYS A 131 19.42 3.27 10.36
CA LYS A 131 20.83 3.12 10.77
C LYS A 131 21.28 1.66 10.82
N LYS A 132 20.35 0.74 11.13
CA LYS A 132 20.61 -0.70 11.29
C LYS A 132 19.74 -1.51 10.35
N ARG A 133 20.19 -2.69 9.94
CA ARG A 133 19.40 -3.62 9.14
C ARG A 133 18.15 -4.03 9.92
N PRO A 134 16.96 -3.92 9.34
CA PRO A 134 15.77 -4.45 9.95
C PRO A 134 15.77 -5.98 9.96
N ASP A 135 15.25 -6.59 11.04
CA ASP A 135 14.94 -8.02 11.08
C ASP A 135 13.61 -8.29 10.35
N VAL A 136 12.67 -7.35 10.48
CA VAL A 136 11.37 -7.42 9.80
C VAL A 136 11.04 -6.10 9.11
N ILE A 137 10.58 -6.18 7.87
CA ILE A 137 10.04 -5.05 7.11
C ILE A 137 8.56 -5.34 6.84
N ILE A 138 7.69 -4.41 7.23
CA ILE A 138 6.25 -4.45 6.91
C ILE A 138 5.97 -3.38 5.86
N LEU A 139 5.76 -3.76 4.60
CA LEU A 139 5.31 -2.86 3.56
C LEU A 139 3.79 -2.83 3.50
N GLU A 140 3.18 -1.71 3.86
CA GLU A 140 1.74 -1.52 3.74
C GLU A 140 1.33 -0.70 2.53
N GLY A 141 0.16 -0.99 1.98
CA GLY A 141 -0.44 -0.13 0.96
C GLY A 141 -1.70 -0.70 0.32
N TRP A 142 -2.44 0.18 -0.35
CA TRP A 142 -3.72 -0.19 -0.94
C TRP A 142 -3.57 -1.09 -2.18
N CYS A 143 -2.52 -0.92 -2.97
CA CYS A 143 -2.23 -1.72 -4.17
C CYS A 143 -1.06 -2.69 -3.98
N VAL A 144 -0.57 -2.86 -2.75
CA VAL A 144 0.54 -3.77 -2.47
C VAL A 144 0.08 -5.20 -2.75
N GLY A 145 0.85 -5.89 -3.60
CA GLY A 145 0.50 -7.22 -4.09
C GLY A 145 -0.47 -7.25 -5.29
N ALA A 146 -0.95 -6.11 -5.78
CA ALA A 146 -1.79 -6.08 -6.97
C ALA A 146 -1.04 -6.62 -8.20
N LYS A 147 -1.73 -7.40 -9.04
CA LYS A 147 -1.22 -7.90 -10.33
C LYS A 147 -1.85 -7.14 -11.48
N ALA A 148 -1.10 -7.00 -12.57
CA ALA A 148 -1.61 -6.47 -13.82
C ALA A 148 -2.76 -7.33 -14.36
N GLN A 149 -3.69 -6.70 -15.03
CA GLN A 149 -4.78 -7.33 -15.76
C GLN A 149 -4.35 -7.70 -17.17
N LYS A 150 -5.08 -8.63 -17.81
CA LYS A 150 -4.91 -8.92 -19.24
C LYS A 150 -5.35 -7.71 -20.08
N ASN A 151 -4.73 -7.50 -21.23
CA ASN A 151 -5.05 -6.34 -22.08
C ASN A 151 -6.53 -6.26 -22.46
N ARG A 152 -7.21 -7.38 -22.67
CA ARG A 152 -8.65 -7.43 -22.97
C ARG A 152 -9.51 -6.90 -21.81
N GLU A 153 -9.08 -7.07 -20.55
CA GLU A 153 -9.82 -6.65 -19.36
C GLU A 153 -9.75 -5.14 -19.12
N ILE A 154 -8.67 -4.49 -19.54
CA ILE A 154 -8.52 -3.03 -19.38
C ILE A 154 -9.19 -2.23 -20.52
N LYS A 155 -9.54 -2.87 -21.64
CA LYS A 155 -10.20 -2.20 -22.79
C LYS A 155 -11.53 -1.57 -22.39
N LYS A 156 -12.40 -2.34 -21.71
CA LYS A 156 -13.72 -1.87 -21.29
C LYS A 156 -13.61 -0.99 -20.05
N PRO A 157 -14.13 0.25 -20.06
CA PRO A 157 -14.20 1.08 -18.84
C PRO A 157 -15.17 0.47 -17.84
N ILE A 158 -14.85 0.58 -16.54
CA ILE A 158 -15.68 0.02 -15.46
C ILE A 158 -16.46 1.08 -14.67
N ASN A 159 -16.17 2.35 -14.90
CA ASN A 159 -16.84 3.45 -14.23
C ASN A 159 -16.91 4.70 -15.14
N SER A 160 -17.63 5.73 -14.68
CA SER A 160 -17.81 6.95 -15.45
C SER A 160 -16.50 7.69 -15.71
N MET A 161 -15.59 7.76 -14.73
CA MET A 161 -14.31 8.42 -14.88
C MET A 161 -13.49 7.78 -16.02
N GLU A 162 -13.35 6.46 -16.06
CA GLU A 162 -12.64 5.80 -17.16
C GLU A 162 -13.33 6.02 -18.52
N LYS A 163 -14.68 6.06 -18.52
CA LYS A 163 -15.46 6.29 -19.74
C LYS A 163 -15.29 7.71 -20.28
N THR A 164 -15.24 8.71 -19.41
CA THR A 164 -15.21 10.12 -19.83
C THR A 164 -13.79 10.67 -19.95
N THR A 165 -12.91 10.35 -19.00
CA THR A 165 -11.58 10.97 -18.88
C THR A 165 -10.48 10.16 -19.57
N ASP A 166 -10.61 8.82 -19.61
CA ASP A 166 -9.60 7.93 -20.24
C ASP A 166 -10.15 7.19 -21.46
N LYS A 167 -10.82 7.93 -22.36
CA LYS A 167 -11.41 7.36 -23.61
C LYS A 167 -10.35 6.63 -24.46
N GLN A 168 -9.14 7.16 -24.54
CA GLN A 168 -8.04 6.61 -25.32
C GLN A 168 -7.25 5.49 -24.60
N LEU A 169 -7.67 5.06 -23.41
CA LEU A 169 -7.02 3.98 -22.66
C LEU A 169 -5.57 4.28 -22.21
N LYS A 170 -5.11 5.53 -22.30
CA LYS A 170 -3.72 5.91 -21.97
C LYS A 170 -3.40 5.72 -20.49
N TRP A 171 -4.31 6.18 -19.60
CA TRP A 171 -4.14 6.05 -18.16
C TRP A 171 -4.18 4.59 -17.73
N ARG A 172 -5.19 3.81 -18.14
CA ARG A 172 -5.31 2.39 -17.80
C ARG A 172 -4.13 1.57 -18.29
N LYS A 173 -3.66 1.79 -19.53
CA LYS A 173 -2.46 1.12 -20.06
C LYS A 173 -1.22 1.46 -19.25
N PHE A 174 -1.01 2.73 -18.91
CA PHE A 174 0.13 3.16 -18.12
C PHE A 174 0.14 2.52 -16.72
N VAL A 175 -0.99 2.57 -16.02
CA VAL A 175 -1.16 1.98 -14.69
C VAL A 175 -0.91 0.47 -14.73
N ASN A 176 -1.51 -0.22 -15.70
CA ASN A 176 -1.37 -1.66 -15.87
C ASN A 176 0.06 -2.07 -16.24
N HIS A 177 0.73 -1.31 -17.10
CA HIS A 177 2.13 -1.53 -17.45
C HIS A 177 3.06 -1.40 -16.22
N ASN A 178 2.84 -0.40 -15.38
CA ASN A 178 3.60 -0.25 -14.13
C ASN A 178 3.40 -1.47 -13.21
N LEU A 179 2.17 -1.97 -13.06
CA LEU A 179 1.90 -3.19 -12.30
C LEU A 179 2.62 -4.41 -12.89
N GLN A 180 2.67 -4.51 -14.22
CA GLN A 180 3.32 -5.61 -14.94
C GLN A 180 4.85 -5.57 -14.82
N THR A 181 5.44 -4.40 -14.66
CA THR A 181 6.89 -4.16 -14.70
C THR A 181 7.47 -3.84 -13.31
N SER A 182 7.54 -2.58 -12.96
CA SER A 182 8.23 -2.08 -11.76
C SER A 182 7.61 -2.60 -10.45
N TYR A 183 6.28 -2.60 -10.33
CA TYR A 183 5.61 -3.11 -9.14
C TYR A 183 5.74 -4.63 -9.00
N LYS A 184 5.68 -5.38 -10.12
CA LYS A 184 5.95 -6.83 -10.11
C LYS A 184 7.35 -7.12 -9.59
N LYS A 185 8.37 -6.34 -10.02
CA LYS A 185 9.75 -6.46 -9.53
C LYS A 185 9.82 -6.19 -8.01
N LEU A 186 9.15 -5.13 -7.53
CA LEU A 186 9.09 -4.80 -6.12
C LEU A 186 8.42 -5.93 -5.31
N PHE A 187 7.25 -6.38 -5.73
CA PHE A 187 6.49 -7.38 -4.98
C PHE A 187 7.14 -8.76 -4.95
N LYS A 188 8.02 -9.06 -5.90
CA LYS A 188 8.88 -10.26 -5.87
C LYS A 188 9.97 -10.22 -4.78
N GLN A 189 10.27 -9.04 -4.22
CA GLN A 189 11.24 -8.89 -3.13
C GLN A 189 10.65 -9.21 -1.75
N LEU A 190 9.35 -9.44 -1.68
CA LEU A 190 8.56 -9.56 -0.46
C LEU A 190 8.10 -11.00 -0.27
N ASP A 191 8.12 -11.47 0.96
CA ASP A 191 7.94 -12.88 1.29
C ASP A 191 6.46 -13.25 1.39
N SER A 192 5.72 -12.72 2.37
CA SER A 192 4.30 -13.03 2.61
C SER A 192 3.36 -11.91 2.20
N LEU A 193 2.09 -12.22 2.05
CA LEU A 193 1.03 -11.27 1.82
C LEU A 193 -0.13 -11.49 2.77
N LEU A 194 -0.34 -10.54 3.67
CA LEU A 194 -1.55 -10.43 4.48
C LEU A 194 -2.52 -9.47 3.78
N TYR A 195 -3.74 -9.93 3.55
CA TYR A 195 -4.76 -9.17 2.84
C TYR A 195 -5.98 -8.87 3.72
N LEU A 196 -6.21 -7.58 4.00
CA LEU A 196 -7.42 -7.09 4.65
C LEU A 196 -8.51 -6.94 3.60
N LYS A 197 -9.43 -7.90 3.53
CA LYS A 197 -10.47 -7.98 2.52
C LYS A 197 -11.77 -7.38 3.04
N ALA A 198 -12.18 -6.25 2.49
CA ALA A 198 -13.54 -5.73 2.66
C ALA A 198 -14.55 -6.57 1.89
N SER A 199 -15.82 -6.54 2.29
CA SER A 199 -16.89 -7.29 1.63
C SER A 199 -17.16 -6.84 0.19
N SER A 200 -16.96 -5.55 -0.11
CA SER A 200 -17.19 -4.98 -1.43
C SER A 200 -16.48 -3.63 -1.61
N PHE A 201 -16.39 -3.18 -2.87
CA PHE A 201 -15.89 -1.84 -3.15
C PHE A 201 -16.81 -0.74 -2.59
N ASN A 202 -18.12 -1.00 -2.57
CA ASN A 202 -19.09 -0.07 -1.97
C ASN A 202 -18.88 0.08 -0.46
N GLN A 203 -18.45 -0.98 0.23
CA GLN A 203 -18.10 -0.88 1.66
C GLN A 203 -16.90 0.02 1.87
N LEU A 204 -15.89 -0.02 1.00
CA LEU A 204 -14.74 0.90 1.05
C LEU A 204 -15.16 2.36 0.84
N ARG A 205 -16.11 2.62 -0.07
CA ARG A 205 -16.71 3.96 -0.25
C ARG A 205 -17.36 4.47 1.02
N LYS A 206 -18.15 3.63 1.70
CA LYS A 206 -18.79 3.97 2.97
C LYS A 206 -17.75 4.30 4.06
N TRP A 207 -16.71 3.49 4.17
CA TRP A 207 -15.64 3.72 5.13
C TRP A 207 -14.85 5.00 4.82
N ARG A 208 -14.57 5.27 3.56
CA ARG A 208 -13.90 6.51 3.15
C ARG A 208 -14.73 7.74 3.50
N LEU A 209 -16.03 7.72 3.23
CA LEU A 209 -16.96 8.79 3.64
C LEU A 209 -16.97 9.01 5.16
N LYS A 210 -16.96 7.92 5.94
CA LYS A 210 -16.88 8.01 7.41
C LYS A 210 -15.56 8.66 7.86
N GLN A 211 -14.44 8.36 7.20
CA GLN A 211 -13.14 8.98 7.49
C GLN A 211 -13.17 10.49 7.21
N GLU A 212 -13.72 10.93 6.07
CA GLU A 212 -13.84 12.36 5.74
C GLU A 212 -14.73 13.10 6.74
N LYS A 213 -15.85 12.50 7.15
CA LYS A 213 -16.71 13.07 8.20
C LYS A 213 -15.97 13.24 9.53
N LYS A 214 -15.21 12.22 9.97
CA LYS A 214 -14.38 12.31 11.18
C LYS A 214 -13.32 13.41 11.05
N LEU A 215 -12.64 13.48 9.92
CA LEU A 215 -11.63 14.50 9.65
C LEU A 215 -12.25 15.91 9.73
N LYS A 216 -13.44 16.11 9.15
CA LYS A 216 -14.17 17.38 9.21
C LYS A 216 -14.47 17.81 10.65
N ILE A 217 -14.87 16.87 11.51
CA ILE A 217 -15.14 17.16 12.92
C ILE A 217 -13.86 17.53 13.67
N GLN A 218 -12.78 16.75 13.47
CA GLN A 218 -11.50 16.95 14.15
C GLN A 218 -10.76 18.22 13.73
N THR A 219 -11.09 18.76 12.55
CA THR A 219 -10.36 19.89 11.97
C THR A 219 -11.20 21.17 11.84
N LYS A 220 -12.34 21.26 12.55
CA LYS A 220 -13.25 22.44 12.54
C LYS A 220 -12.52 23.76 12.71
N ASN A 221 -11.40 23.80 13.44
CA ASN A 221 -10.63 25.00 13.75
C ASN A 221 -9.37 25.19 12.89
N LYS A 222 -9.10 24.29 11.92
CA LYS A 222 -7.91 24.43 11.05
C LYS A 222 -8.31 25.02 9.69
N LYS A 223 -7.96 26.28 9.47
CA LYS A 223 -8.07 26.95 8.17
C LYS A 223 -7.18 26.20 7.15
N ASN A 224 -7.71 25.99 5.92
CA ASN A 224 -7.00 25.44 4.74
C ASN A 224 -6.91 23.90 4.56
N LEU A 225 -7.69 23.09 5.24
CA LEU A 225 -7.78 21.68 4.88
C LEU A 225 -8.86 21.45 3.81
N LYS A 226 -8.46 20.96 2.64
CA LYS A 226 -9.38 20.49 1.59
C LYS A 226 -10.02 19.17 2.04
N ILE A 227 -11.18 19.24 2.66
CA ILE A 227 -11.99 18.08 3.03
C ILE A 227 -12.90 17.77 1.85
N MET A 228 -12.89 16.52 1.41
CA MET A 228 -13.73 16.06 0.30
C MET A 228 -15.20 15.96 0.74
N ASP A 229 -16.09 16.48 -0.06
CA ASP A 229 -17.50 16.21 0.07
C ASP A 229 -17.89 14.79 -0.42
N LYS A 230 -19.17 14.45 -0.38
CA LYS A 230 -19.65 13.12 -0.81
C LYS A 230 -19.35 12.88 -2.29
N LYS A 231 -19.53 13.88 -3.15
CA LYS A 231 -19.30 13.79 -4.60
C LYS A 231 -17.82 13.64 -4.89
N ASP A 232 -16.99 14.42 -4.21
CA ASP A 232 -15.53 14.36 -4.33
C ASP A 232 -14.99 12.99 -3.93
N VAL A 233 -15.46 12.44 -2.79
CA VAL A 233 -15.09 11.09 -2.35
C VAL A 233 -15.49 10.04 -3.38
N MET A 234 -16.70 10.14 -3.94
CA MET A 234 -17.15 9.19 -4.96
C MET A 234 -16.31 9.26 -6.23
N ASN A 235 -15.95 10.46 -6.69
CA ASN A 235 -15.08 10.66 -7.84
C ASN A 235 -13.65 10.17 -7.55
N PHE A 236 -13.11 10.52 -6.41
CA PHE A 236 -11.80 10.07 -5.97
C PHE A 236 -11.70 8.55 -5.91
N MET A 237 -12.69 7.88 -5.36
CA MET A 237 -12.71 6.42 -5.25
C MET A 237 -12.73 5.71 -6.60
N GLN A 238 -13.24 6.32 -7.66
CA GLN A 238 -13.24 5.72 -9.00
C GLN A 238 -11.82 5.42 -9.51
N THR A 239 -10.81 6.22 -9.14
CA THR A 239 -9.42 6.00 -9.54
C THR A 239 -8.81 4.72 -8.95
N TYR A 240 -9.38 4.22 -7.85
CA TYR A 240 -8.93 3.01 -7.15
C TYR A 240 -9.74 1.77 -7.52
N GLN A 241 -10.93 1.96 -8.10
CA GLN A 241 -11.93 0.91 -8.26
C GLN A 241 -11.40 -0.29 -9.04
N ARG A 242 -10.85 -0.08 -10.22
CA ARG A 242 -10.38 -1.15 -11.11
C ARG A 242 -9.39 -2.07 -10.43
N ILE A 243 -8.36 -1.51 -9.81
CA ILE A 243 -7.32 -2.29 -9.15
C ILE A 243 -7.89 -2.99 -7.92
N THR A 244 -8.71 -2.30 -7.13
CA THR A 244 -9.32 -2.87 -5.93
C THR A 244 -10.25 -4.04 -6.26
N GLU A 245 -11.10 -3.93 -7.27
CA GLU A 245 -11.98 -5.02 -7.70
C GLU A 245 -11.17 -6.20 -8.28
N ASN A 246 -10.11 -5.91 -9.04
CA ASN A 246 -9.17 -6.94 -9.48
C ASN A 246 -8.48 -7.64 -8.29
N MET A 247 -8.12 -6.89 -7.25
CA MET A 247 -7.55 -7.44 -6.02
C MET A 247 -8.57 -8.31 -5.25
N PHE A 248 -9.82 -7.89 -5.13
CA PHE A 248 -10.87 -8.72 -4.49
C PHE A 248 -11.01 -10.09 -5.15
N LYS A 249 -10.89 -10.14 -6.48
CA LYS A 249 -11.01 -11.36 -7.27
C LYS A 249 -9.76 -12.24 -7.22
N ASN A 250 -8.59 -11.64 -7.23
CA ASN A 250 -7.35 -12.36 -7.51
C ASN A 250 -6.42 -12.50 -6.29
N VAL A 251 -6.31 -11.50 -5.39
CA VAL A 251 -5.41 -11.57 -4.23
C VAL A 251 -5.73 -12.78 -3.33
N PRO A 252 -6.99 -13.16 -3.10
CA PRO A 252 -7.30 -14.36 -2.33
C PRO A 252 -6.70 -15.65 -2.87
N LYS A 253 -6.28 -15.69 -4.14
CA LYS A 253 -5.67 -16.87 -4.75
C LYS A 253 -4.21 -17.08 -4.37
N TYR A 254 -3.50 -16.01 -3.94
CA TYR A 254 -2.07 -16.05 -3.65
C TYR A 254 -1.65 -15.30 -2.37
N ALA A 255 -2.59 -14.75 -1.63
CA ALA A 255 -2.30 -14.20 -0.30
C ALA A 255 -2.02 -15.34 0.67
N SER A 256 -1.00 -15.17 1.53
CA SER A 256 -0.68 -16.12 2.59
C SER A 256 -1.74 -16.09 3.69
N ILE A 257 -2.28 -14.90 3.96
CA ILE A 257 -3.29 -14.69 5.00
C ILE A 257 -4.36 -13.74 4.46
N ILE A 258 -5.62 -14.11 4.67
CA ILE A 258 -6.76 -13.27 4.32
C ILE A 258 -7.56 -13.00 5.58
N MET A 259 -7.68 -11.73 5.96
CA MET A 259 -8.58 -11.28 7.01
C MET A 259 -9.82 -10.67 6.38
N ASN A 260 -10.93 -11.35 6.43
CA ASN A 260 -12.22 -10.85 5.97
C ASN A 260 -12.80 -9.89 7.01
N LEU A 261 -13.13 -8.68 6.58
CA LEU A 261 -13.70 -7.63 7.43
C LEU A 261 -15.20 -7.54 7.26
N ASN A 262 -15.91 -7.34 8.37
CA ASN A 262 -17.33 -7.00 8.36
C ASN A 262 -17.54 -5.48 8.14
N SER A 263 -18.79 -5.03 8.06
CA SER A 263 -19.14 -3.60 7.86
C SER A 263 -18.67 -2.67 8.99
N SER A 264 -18.44 -3.21 10.19
CA SER A 264 -17.98 -2.49 11.38
C SER A 264 -16.45 -2.49 11.54
N HIS A 265 -15.68 -2.89 10.52
CA HIS A 265 -14.22 -3.05 10.54
C HIS A 265 -13.67 -4.16 11.46
N GLN A 266 -14.51 -5.05 11.94
CA GLN A 266 -14.07 -6.18 12.74
C GLN A 266 -13.63 -7.33 11.83
N ILE A 267 -12.68 -8.12 12.29
CA ILE A 267 -12.24 -9.34 11.61
C ILE A 267 -13.34 -10.38 11.79
N LYS A 268 -14.01 -10.76 10.69
CA LYS A 268 -15.04 -11.79 10.67
C LYS A 268 -14.44 -13.19 10.60
N SER A 269 -13.39 -13.35 9.81
CA SER A 269 -12.69 -14.64 9.66
C SER A 269 -11.26 -14.42 9.19
N VAL A 270 -10.39 -15.37 9.51
CA VAL A 270 -9.00 -15.42 9.05
C VAL A 270 -8.80 -16.73 8.31
N ILE A 271 -8.24 -16.64 7.10
CA ILE A 271 -7.92 -17.79 6.25
C ILE A 271 -6.42 -17.81 6.06
N TYR A 272 -5.80 -18.90 6.45
CA TYR A 272 -4.38 -19.19 6.22
C TYR A 272 -4.25 -20.06 4.99
N LYS A 273 -3.26 -19.76 4.14
CA LYS A 273 -2.90 -20.61 3.02
C LYS A 273 -1.47 -21.09 3.19
N LYS A 274 -1.32 -22.38 3.04
CA LYS A 274 -0.02 -23.03 2.95
C LYS A 274 0.68 -22.65 1.63
#